data_2dbecc02aab76291596242b4806e3ced
#
_entry.id   2dbecc02aab76291596242b4806e3ced
#
_cell.length_a   1.000
_cell.length_b   1.000
_cell.length_c   1.000
_cell.angle_alpha   90.00
_cell.angle_beta   90.00
_cell.angle_gamma   90.00
#
_symmetry.space_group_name_H-M   'P 1'
#
loop_
_entity.id
_entity.type
_entity.pdbx_description
1 polymer ?
#
loop_
_entity_poly.entity_id
_entity_poly.type
_entity_poly.pdbx_seq_one_letter_code
_entity_poly.pdbx_strand_id
1 'polypeptide(L)'
;MDLLRAQRSQPLYQALQQWQLVHGLGALVREVIAPMNRRVGQAWLDGELAVFEEHLYTELVQRLLRSGLSQVVVASALRPPRVLLTTVPGEAHTLGLLMAECMLVLEGCETVSLGAQTPLRDIAEAARTREADVVALGFSSALRPRDARAALEQLHPQLPPSVLLWTGGQCPTLQNGPRGAARLAGHTHMDELDQIAPAVARWRAERATATAA
;
A
#
# COMPACT_ATOMS: atom_id res chain seq x y z
N MET A 1 -3.30 4.57 21.86
CA MET A 1 -1.95 4.73 22.45
C MET A 1 -1.86 4.05 23.81
N ASP A 2 -2.79 4.27 24.74
CA ASP A 2 -2.72 3.70 26.11
C ASP A 2 -2.66 2.16 26.15
N LEU A 3 -3.42 1.47 25.28
CA LEU A 3 -3.37 0.02 25.17
C LEU A 3 -2.03 -0.52 24.61
N LEU A 4 -1.37 0.24 23.75
CA LEU A 4 -0.04 -0.11 23.25
C LEU A 4 1.02 0.05 24.35
N ARG A 5 1.06 1.21 25.01
CA ARG A 5 1.96 1.47 26.13
C ARG A 5 1.74 0.53 27.31
N ALA A 6 0.50 0.11 27.55
CA ALA A 6 0.17 -0.89 28.57
C ALA A 6 0.42 -2.33 28.12
N GLN A 7 1.02 -2.56 26.94
CA GLN A 7 1.29 -3.88 26.35
C GLN A 7 0.05 -4.78 26.25
N ARG A 8 -1.15 -4.19 26.11
CA ARG A 8 -2.43 -4.87 26.07
C ARG A 8 -2.84 -5.18 24.62
N SER A 9 -2.02 -5.96 23.92
CA SER A 9 -2.21 -6.30 22.51
C SER A 9 -3.53 -7.00 22.23
N GLN A 10 -3.95 -7.93 23.09
CA GLN A 10 -5.19 -8.68 22.90
C GLN A 10 -6.46 -7.81 23.02
N PRO A 11 -6.63 -6.95 24.05
CA PRO A 11 -7.73 -5.98 24.08
C PRO A 11 -7.76 -5.04 22.89
N LEU A 12 -6.60 -4.57 22.42
CA LEU A 12 -6.51 -3.72 21.22
C LEU A 12 -7.01 -4.48 19.98
N TYR A 13 -6.54 -5.71 19.78
CA TYR A 13 -6.97 -6.55 18.66
C TYR A 13 -8.50 -6.74 18.66
N GLN A 14 -9.06 -7.10 19.81
CA GLN A 14 -10.51 -7.31 19.97
C GLN A 14 -11.32 -6.06 19.68
N ALA A 15 -10.86 -4.90 20.16
CA ALA A 15 -11.52 -3.62 19.90
C ALA A 15 -11.54 -3.28 18.40
N LEU A 16 -10.40 -3.45 17.71
CA LEU A 16 -10.28 -3.21 16.28
C LEU A 16 -11.10 -4.22 15.45
N GLN A 17 -11.10 -5.48 15.86
CA GLN A 17 -11.92 -6.52 15.21
C GLN A 17 -13.41 -6.24 15.36
N GLN A 18 -13.86 -5.87 16.57
CA GLN A 18 -15.24 -5.49 16.81
C GLN A 18 -15.64 -4.27 15.98
N TRP A 19 -14.76 -3.30 15.88
CA TRP A 19 -14.98 -2.11 15.04
C TRP A 19 -15.11 -2.49 13.56
N GLN A 20 -14.25 -3.38 13.06
CA GLN A 20 -14.32 -3.91 11.69
C GLN A 20 -15.64 -4.61 11.40
N LEU A 21 -16.15 -5.41 12.33
CA LEU A 21 -17.43 -6.12 12.17
C LEU A 21 -18.62 -5.16 12.02
N VAL A 22 -18.56 -4.01 12.66
CA VAL A 22 -19.65 -3.01 12.61
C VAL A 22 -19.55 -2.12 11.39
N HIS A 23 -18.33 -1.67 11.02
CA HIS A 23 -18.11 -0.61 10.02
C HIS A 23 -17.48 -1.11 8.71
N GLY A 24 -17.01 -2.34 8.69
CA GLY A 24 -16.35 -2.95 7.53
C GLY A 24 -14.85 -2.65 7.43
N LEU A 25 -14.17 -3.43 6.57
CA LEU A 25 -12.72 -3.35 6.40
C LEU A 25 -12.26 -1.99 5.85
N GLY A 26 -12.96 -1.43 4.88
CA GLY A 26 -12.58 -0.16 4.25
C GLY A 26 -12.61 1.02 5.22
N ALA A 27 -13.66 1.11 6.04
CA ALA A 27 -13.75 2.13 7.08
C ALA A 27 -12.66 1.90 8.15
N LEU A 28 -12.44 0.65 8.61
CA LEU A 28 -11.34 0.34 9.53
C LEU A 28 -10.00 0.85 9.02
N VAL A 29 -9.67 0.59 7.76
CA VAL A 29 -8.40 1.02 7.15
C VAL A 29 -8.28 2.54 7.15
N ARG A 30 -9.28 3.26 6.62
CA ARG A 30 -9.22 4.72 6.43
C ARG A 30 -9.34 5.51 7.72
N GLU A 31 -10.29 5.15 8.57
CA GLU A 31 -10.70 5.99 9.70
C GLU A 31 -9.96 5.63 10.99
N VAL A 32 -9.44 4.40 11.08
CA VAL A 32 -8.77 3.92 12.30
C VAL A 32 -7.30 3.61 12.03
N ILE A 33 -7.00 2.65 11.15
CA ILE A 33 -5.62 2.15 11.02
C ILE A 33 -4.69 3.19 10.40
N ALA A 34 -5.07 3.87 9.33
CA ALA A 34 -4.22 4.87 8.69
C ALA A 34 -3.87 6.05 9.63
N PRO A 35 -4.83 6.66 10.37
CA PRO A 35 -4.50 7.66 11.39
C PRO A 35 -3.66 7.10 12.55
N MET A 36 -3.96 5.88 13.02
CA MET A 36 -3.17 5.24 14.08
C MET A 36 -1.72 5.01 13.63
N ASN A 37 -1.53 4.51 12.41
CA ASN A 37 -0.20 4.24 11.87
C ASN A 37 0.66 5.51 11.79
N ARG A 38 0.08 6.64 11.37
CA ARG A 38 0.77 7.95 11.40
C ARG A 38 1.17 8.36 12.82
N ARG A 39 0.28 8.18 13.80
CA ARG A 39 0.55 8.53 15.21
C ARG A 39 1.59 7.61 15.84
N VAL A 40 1.56 6.32 15.54
CA VAL A 40 2.56 5.35 16.02
C VAL A 40 3.92 5.65 15.42
N GLY A 41 4.00 5.92 14.11
CA GLY A 41 5.23 6.31 13.45
C GLY A 41 5.83 7.61 14.03
N GLN A 42 5.00 8.62 14.30
CA GLN A 42 5.46 9.86 14.93
C GLN A 42 5.95 9.63 16.36
N ALA A 43 5.20 8.91 17.19
CA ALA A 43 5.59 8.60 18.56
C ALA A 43 6.89 7.77 18.63
N TRP A 44 7.14 6.91 17.66
CA TRP A 44 8.41 6.20 17.53
C TRP A 44 9.56 7.16 17.17
N LEU A 45 9.37 8.06 16.22
CA LEU A 45 10.37 9.09 15.85
C LEU A 45 10.69 10.01 17.01
N ASP A 46 9.71 10.35 17.84
CA ASP A 46 9.86 11.20 19.01
C ASP A 46 10.47 10.45 20.24
N GLY A 47 10.72 9.14 20.08
CA GLY A 47 11.27 8.29 21.16
C GLY A 47 10.26 7.98 22.27
N GLU A 48 8.97 8.21 22.05
CA GLU A 48 7.89 7.90 23.00
C GLU A 48 7.46 6.44 22.98
N LEU A 49 7.82 5.71 21.93
CA LEU A 49 7.57 4.27 21.77
C LEU A 49 8.89 3.55 21.56
N ALA A 50 9.05 2.43 22.27
CA ALA A 50 10.17 1.52 22.04
C ALA A 50 9.96 0.73 20.74
N VAL A 51 11.05 0.26 20.14
CA VAL A 51 11.02 -0.53 18.89
C VAL A 51 10.09 -1.74 19.00
N PHE A 52 10.13 -2.46 20.12
CA PHE A 52 9.28 -3.64 20.30
C PHE A 52 7.79 -3.29 20.41
N GLU A 53 7.41 -2.12 20.90
CA GLU A 53 6.02 -1.67 20.99
C GLU A 53 5.47 -1.34 19.60
N GLU A 54 6.27 -0.69 18.76
CA GLU A 54 5.96 -0.45 17.35
C GLU A 54 5.83 -1.79 16.59
N HIS A 55 6.75 -2.73 16.79
CA HIS A 55 6.68 -4.06 16.19
C HIS A 55 5.40 -4.82 16.62
N LEU A 56 5.06 -4.80 17.90
CA LEU A 56 3.83 -5.44 18.39
C LEU A 56 2.58 -4.83 17.75
N TYR A 57 2.56 -3.50 17.58
CA TYR A 57 1.48 -2.81 16.87
C TYR A 57 1.41 -3.26 15.42
N THR A 58 2.52 -3.22 14.70
CA THR A 58 2.61 -3.58 13.28
C THR A 58 2.16 -5.01 13.03
N GLU A 59 2.64 -5.97 13.82
CA GLU A 59 2.25 -7.38 13.72
C GLU A 59 0.75 -7.60 14.01
N LEU A 60 0.22 -6.92 15.03
CA LEU A 60 -1.19 -6.99 15.37
C LEU A 60 -2.08 -6.49 14.22
N VAL A 61 -1.73 -5.32 13.68
CA VAL A 61 -2.50 -4.70 12.59
C VAL A 61 -2.38 -5.52 11.30
N GLN A 62 -1.19 -6.01 10.96
CA GLN A 62 -1.01 -6.88 9.80
C GLN A 62 -1.88 -8.14 9.89
N ARG A 63 -1.90 -8.80 11.05
CA ARG A 63 -2.74 -9.97 11.27
C ARG A 63 -4.22 -9.65 11.10
N LEU A 64 -4.69 -8.53 11.64
CA LEU A 64 -6.07 -8.08 11.52
C LEU A 64 -6.45 -7.81 10.06
N LEU A 65 -5.64 -7.03 9.34
CA LEU A 65 -5.89 -6.68 7.94
C LEU A 65 -5.85 -7.90 7.02
N ARG A 66 -4.90 -8.82 7.20
CA ARG A 66 -4.82 -10.06 6.42
C ARG A 66 -6.04 -10.96 6.65
N SER A 67 -6.53 -11.05 7.91
CA SER A 67 -7.75 -11.78 8.23
C SER A 67 -8.97 -11.16 7.55
N GLY A 68 -9.11 -9.84 7.58
CA GLY A 68 -10.19 -9.12 6.91
C GLY A 68 -10.12 -9.26 5.38
N LEU A 69 -8.93 -9.16 4.82
CA LEU A 69 -8.67 -9.28 3.39
C LEU A 69 -9.09 -10.66 2.86
N SER A 70 -8.73 -11.75 3.55
CA SER A 70 -9.10 -13.11 3.14
C SER A 70 -10.61 -13.32 3.07
N GLN A 71 -11.38 -12.70 3.96
CA GLN A 71 -12.84 -12.77 3.95
C GLN A 71 -13.44 -12.03 2.74
N VAL A 72 -12.89 -10.88 2.38
CA VAL A 72 -13.36 -10.10 1.22
C VAL A 72 -13.04 -10.83 -0.09
N VAL A 73 -11.84 -11.38 -0.24
CA VAL A 73 -11.43 -12.13 -1.46
C VAL A 73 -12.36 -13.30 -1.73
N VAL A 74 -12.74 -14.07 -0.70
CA VAL A 74 -13.66 -15.21 -0.86
C VAL A 74 -15.06 -14.77 -1.30
N ALA A 75 -15.50 -13.58 -0.88
CA ALA A 75 -16.84 -13.06 -1.17
C ALA A 75 -16.94 -12.31 -2.51
N SER A 76 -15.80 -11.95 -3.14
CA SER A 76 -15.77 -11.02 -4.27
C SER A 76 -15.46 -11.73 -5.60
N ALA A 77 -16.13 -11.31 -6.68
CA ALA A 77 -15.72 -11.60 -8.05
C ALA A 77 -14.59 -10.62 -8.44
N LEU A 78 -13.35 -11.10 -8.42
CA LEU A 78 -12.19 -10.29 -8.78
C LEU A 78 -12.16 -10.02 -10.29
N ARG A 79 -11.74 -8.83 -10.67
CA ARG A 79 -11.67 -8.36 -12.05
C ARG A 79 -10.48 -7.39 -12.23
N PRO A 80 -10.03 -7.15 -13.45
CA PRO A 80 -8.96 -6.17 -13.69
C PRO A 80 -9.24 -4.78 -13.09
N PRO A 81 -8.17 -4.06 -12.71
CA PRO A 81 -6.77 -4.40 -12.94
C PRO A 81 -6.26 -5.50 -12.01
N ARG A 82 -5.30 -6.29 -12.53
CA ARG A 82 -4.41 -7.14 -11.73
C ARG A 82 -3.26 -6.29 -11.22
N VAL A 83 -3.14 -6.15 -9.91
CA VAL A 83 -2.18 -5.26 -9.25
C VAL A 83 -1.12 -6.07 -8.53
N LEU A 84 0.14 -5.91 -8.93
CA LEU A 84 1.31 -6.47 -8.25
C LEU A 84 1.78 -5.49 -7.20
N LEU A 85 1.83 -5.90 -5.93
CA LEU A 85 2.21 -5.04 -4.80
C LEU A 85 3.55 -5.48 -4.20
N THR A 86 4.45 -4.53 -3.99
CA THR A 86 5.73 -4.78 -3.33
C THR A 86 6.40 -3.49 -2.85
N THR A 87 7.57 -3.63 -2.22
CA THR A 87 8.49 -2.53 -1.97
C THR A 87 9.83 -2.78 -2.65
N VAL A 88 10.57 -1.71 -2.91
CA VAL A 88 11.90 -1.78 -3.52
C VAL A 88 12.97 -2.18 -2.50
N PRO A 89 14.18 -2.60 -2.92
CA PRO A 89 15.30 -2.84 -2.01
C PRO A 89 15.56 -1.67 -1.06
N GLY A 90 15.75 -1.95 0.21
CA GLY A 90 15.95 -0.95 1.27
C GLY A 90 14.65 -0.45 1.91
N GLU A 91 13.47 -0.78 1.38
CA GLU A 91 12.18 -0.44 1.97
C GLU A 91 11.54 -1.68 2.64
N ALA A 92 11.58 -1.71 3.97
CA ALA A 92 11.05 -2.83 4.75
C ALA A 92 9.59 -2.63 5.21
N HIS A 93 9.06 -1.40 5.12
CA HIS A 93 7.75 -1.07 5.66
C HIS A 93 6.63 -1.46 4.71
N THR A 94 5.83 -2.45 5.08
CA THR A 94 4.76 -3.01 4.25
C THR A 94 3.35 -2.68 4.72
N LEU A 95 3.18 -2.09 5.91
CA LEU A 95 1.84 -1.86 6.45
C LEU A 95 1.01 -0.92 5.57
N GLY A 96 1.62 0.16 5.04
CA GLY A 96 0.97 1.04 4.07
C GLY A 96 0.54 0.31 2.79
N LEU A 97 1.39 -0.60 2.32
CA LEU A 97 1.10 -1.41 1.14
C LEU A 97 -0.04 -2.40 1.40
N LEU A 98 -0.10 -3.02 2.58
CA LEU A 98 -1.20 -3.89 2.97
C LEU A 98 -2.53 -3.13 3.11
N MET A 99 -2.50 -1.89 3.62
CA MET A 99 -3.68 -1.02 3.61
C MET A 99 -4.15 -0.72 2.18
N ALA A 100 -3.24 -0.43 1.27
CA ALA A 100 -3.56 -0.23 -0.14
C ALA A 100 -4.13 -1.50 -0.79
N GLU A 101 -3.59 -2.67 -0.47
CA GLU A 101 -4.11 -3.97 -0.92
C GLU A 101 -5.56 -4.18 -0.47
N CYS A 102 -5.89 -3.88 0.79
CA CYS A 102 -7.25 -3.92 1.28
C CYS A 102 -8.20 -3.03 0.46
N MET A 103 -7.78 -1.81 0.15
CA MET A 103 -8.59 -0.89 -0.66
C MET A 103 -8.77 -1.38 -2.10
N LEU A 104 -7.71 -1.91 -2.73
CA LEU A 104 -7.76 -2.48 -4.07
C LEU A 104 -8.72 -3.68 -4.16
N VAL A 105 -8.68 -4.58 -3.19
CA VAL A 105 -9.56 -5.76 -3.16
C VAL A 105 -11.02 -5.34 -2.92
N LEU A 106 -11.28 -4.31 -2.12
CA LEU A 106 -12.61 -3.76 -1.95
C LEU A 106 -13.18 -3.15 -3.25
N GLU A 107 -12.30 -2.63 -4.12
CA GLU A 107 -12.64 -2.22 -5.50
C GLU A 107 -12.79 -3.41 -6.47
N GLY A 108 -12.63 -4.64 -5.98
CA GLY A 108 -12.71 -5.86 -6.76
C GLY A 108 -11.49 -6.11 -7.64
N CYS A 109 -10.32 -5.52 -7.36
CA CYS A 109 -9.09 -5.79 -8.07
C CYS A 109 -8.50 -7.15 -7.69
N GLU A 110 -7.87 -7.82 -8.66
CA GLU A 110 -7.01 -8.95 -8.37
C GLU A 110 -5.65 -8.44 -7.87
N THR A 111 -5.19 -8.95 -6.73
CA THR A 111 -3.93 -8.50 -6.13
C THR A 111 -2.93 -9.65 -5.97
N VAL A 112 -1.66 -9.35 -6.22
CA VAL A 112 -0.51 -10.25 -6.00
C VAL A 112 0.53 -9.52 -5.18
N SER A 113 0.70 -9.91 -3.92
CA SER A 113 1.70 -9.30 -3.03
C SER A 113 2.99 -10.12 -3.01
N LEU A 114 4.13 -9.48 -3.34
CA LEU A 114 5.47 -10.10 -3.26
C LEU A 114 6.15 -9.86 -1.90
N GLY A 115 5.55 -9.06 -1.02
CA GLY A 115 6.17 -8.67 0.24
C GLY A 115 7.13 -7.50 0.10
N ALA A 116 8.15 -7.45 0.97
CA ALA A 116 9.09 -6.34 1.05
C ALA A 116 10.40 -6.60 0.29
N GLN A 117 11.06 -5.49 -0.09
CA GLN A 117 12.44 -5.48 -0.57
C GLN A 117 12.69 -6.38 -1.80
N THR A 118 11.74 -6.46 -2.72
CA THR A 118 11.90 -7.25 -3.94
C THR A 118 12.92 -6.58 -4.88
N PRO A 119 13.91 -7.33 -5.40
CA PRO A 119 14.85 -6.81 -6.38
C PRO A 119 14.13 -6.25 -7.63
N LEU A 120 14.60 -5.12 -8.18
CA LEU A 120 13.91 -4.44 -9.28
C LEU A 120 13.71 -5.34 -10.51
N ARG A 121 14.70 -6.17 -10.81
CA ARG A 121 14.62 -7.16 -11.89
C ARG A 121 13.50 -8.17 -11.65
N ASP A 122 13.34 -8.62 -10.41
CA ASP A 122 12.35 -9.62 -10.04
C ASP A 122 10.93 -9.00 -10.03
N ILE A 123 10.81 -7.71 -9.70
CA ILE A 123 9.54 -6.96 -9.86
C ILE A 123 9.12 -6.96 -11.33
N ALA A 124 10.04 -6.61 -12.23
CA ALA A 124 9.75 -6.58 -13.67
C ALA A 124 9.42 -7.97 -14.23
N GLU A 125 10.11 -9.00 -13.77
CA GLU A 125 9.83 -10.38 -14.15
C GLU A 125 8.47 -10.86 -13.64
N ALA A 126 8.16 -10.57 -12.37
CA ALA A 126 6.86 -10.89 -11.78
C ALA A 126 5.72 -10.15 -12.49
N ALA A 127 5.91 -8.88 -12.87
CA ALA A 127 4.91 -8.12 -13.63
C ALA A 127 4.58 -8.79 -14.97
N ARG A 128 5.59 -9.34 -15.66
CA ARG A 128 5.39 -10.08 -16.93
C ARG A 128 4.73 -11.44 -16.70
N THR A 129 5.26 -12.24 -15.79
CA THR A 129 4.79 -13.62 -15.57
C THR A 129 3.41 -13.70 -14.93
N ARG A 130 3.04 -12.69 -14.15
CA ARG A 130 1.70 -12.57 -13.54
C ARG A 130 0.73 -11.75 -14.39
N GLU A 131 1.15 -11.29 -15.55
CA GLU A 131 0.33 -10.45 -16.43
C GLU A 131 -0.27 -9.28 -15.69
N ALA A 132 0.55 -8.58 -14.90
CA ALA A 132 0.10 -7.45 -14.11
C ALA A 132 -0.28 -6.27 -15.01
N ASP A 133 -1.40 -5.63 -14.71
CA ASP A 133 -1.80 -4.36 -15.34
C ASP A 133 -1.14 -3.17 -14.65
N VAL A 134 -0.86 -3.33 -13.35
CA VAL A 134 -0.30 -2.29 -12.50
C VAL A 134 0.75 -2.89 -11.57
N VAL A 135 1.88 -2.20 -11.41
CA VAL A 135 2.83 -2.41 -10.32
C VAL A 135 2.63 -1.29 -9.30
N ALA A 136 2.25 -1.64 -8.07
CA ALA A 136 2.05 -0.72 -6.96
C ALA A 136 3.20 -0.83 -5.95
N LEU A 137 3.92 0.27 -5.73
CA LEU A 137 5.08 0.35 -4.84
C LEU A 137 4.79 1.21 -3.61
N GLY A 138 5.09 0.66 -2.42
CA GLY A 138 5.03 1.39 -1.16
C GLY A 138 6.37 2.08 -0.84
N PHE A 139 6.30 3.33 -0.36
CA PHE A 139 7.47 4.12 0.06
C PHE A 139 7.20 4.81 1.38
N SER A 140 7.91 4.42 2.43
CA SER A 140 7.82 5.09 3.73
C SER A 140 8.70 6.34 3.80
N SER A 141 8.52 7.14 4.86
CA SER A 141 9.42 8.25 5.17
C SER A 141 10.82 7.80 5.61
N ALA A 142 11.00 6.52 5.93
CA ALA A 142 12.31 5.98 6.33
C ALA A 142 13.22 5.72 5.14
N LEU A 143 12.66 5.49 3.94
CA LEU A 143 13.48 5.33 2.73
C LEU A 143 14.02 6.69 2.27
N ARG A 144 15.32 6.75 2.00
CA ARG A 144 15.93 8.00 1.55
C ARG A 144 15.36 8.44 0.19
N PRO A 145 15.01 9.72 0.02
CA PRO A 145 14.40 10.25 -1.20
C PRO A 145 15.15 9.91 -2.48
N ARG A 146 16.50 9.96 -2.45
CA ARG A 146 17.35 9.62 -3.59
C ARG A 146 17.23 8.14 -4.00
N ASP A 147 17.07 7.24 -3.02
CA ASP A 147 16.99 5.80 -3.28
C ASP A 147 15.60 5.44 -3.87
N ALA A 148 14.54 6.09 -3.38
CA ALA A 148 13.22 5.97 -3.97
C ALA A 148 13.20 6.42 -5.45
N ARG A 149 13.81 7.59 -5.75
CA ARG A 149 13.93 8.09 -7.11
C ARG A 149 14.72 7.14 -8.01
N ALA A 150 15.91 6.73 -7.56
CA ALA A 150 16.78 5.83 -8.30
C ALA A 150 16.08 4.48 -8.61
N ALA A 151 15.33 3.95 -7.66
CA ALA A 151 14.57 2.72 -7.85
C ALA A 151 13.49 2.87 -8.94
N LEU A 152 12.75 4.00 -8.96
CA LEU A 152 11.74 4.27 -9.98
C LEU A 152 12.37 4.49 -11.37
N GLU A 153 13.44 5.27 -11.47
CA GLU A 153 14.17 5.52 -12.72
C GLU A 153 14.74 4.23 -13.32
N GLN A 154 15.20 3.30 -12.47
CA GLN A 154 15.72 2.00 -12.92
C GLN A 154 14.63 0.99 -13.25
N LEU A 155 13.53 0.98 -12.50
CA LEU A 155 12.45 0.00 -12.70
C LEU A 155 11.59 0.32 -13.92
N HIS A 156 11.19 1.58 -14.09
CA HIS A 156 10.24 2.00 -15.12
C HIS A 156 10.59 1.48 -16.53
N PRO A 157 11.86 1.59 -17.03
CA PRO A 157 12.20 1.08 -18.35
C PRO A 157 12.25 -0.45 -18.46
N GLN A 158 12.20 -1.18 -17.34
CA GLN A 158 12.19 -2.64 -17.31
C GLN A 158 10.76 -3.22 -17.35
N LEU A 159 9.75 -2.41 -17.05
CA LEU A 159 8.35 -2.84 -17.08
C LEU A 159 7.84 -2.91 -18.53
N PRO A 160 6.90 -3.83 -18.82
CA PRO A 160 6.19 -3.82 -20.10
C PRO A 160 5.49 -2.46 -20.32
N PRO A 161 5.46 -1.92 -21.56
CA PRO A 161 4.85 -0.60 -21.84
C PRO A 161 3.37 -0.48 -21.45
N SER A 162 2.66 -1.61 -21.37
CA SER A 162 1.26 -1.67 -20.97
C SER A 162 1.03 -1.63 -19.47
N VAL A 163 2.08 -1.84 -18.65
CA VAL A 163 2.01 -1.89 -17.19
C VAL A 163 2.15 -0.50 -16.61
N LEU A 164 1.15 -0.08 -15.84
CA LEU A 164 1.21 1.19 -15.13
C LEU A 164 2.01 1.06 -13.83
N LEU A 165 2.74 2.11 -13.47
CA LEU A 165 3.46 2.20 -12.22
C LEU A 165 2.71 3.15 -11.26
N TRP A 166 2.18 2.59 -10.18
CA TRP A 166 1.56 3.35 -9.09
C TRP A 166 2.50 3.37 -7.88
N THR A 167 2.53 4.49 -7.19
CA THR A 167 3.33 4.64 -5.98
C THR A 167 2.46 5.24 -4.88
N GLY A 168 2.77 4.91 -3.62
CA GLY A 168 2.08 5.49 -2.47
C GLY A 168 2.95 5.55 -1.25
N GLY A 169 2.53 6.31 -0.25
CA GLY A 169 3.18 6.44 1.03
C GLY A 169 3.76 7.82 1.32
N GLN A 170 4.61 7.91 2.34
CA GLN A 170 5.04 9.18 2.93
C GLN A 170 6.46 9.61 2.52
N CYS A 171 7.02 9.06 1.42
CA CYS A 171 8.33 9.49 0.96
C CYS A 171 8.26 10.93 0.41
N PRO A 172 8.98 11.91 0.99
CA PRO A 172 8.81 13.34 0.66
C PRO A 172 9.06 13.68 -0.82
N THR A 173 9.93 12.95 -1.50
CA THR A 173 10.26 13.19 -2.91
C THR A 173 9.13 12.84 -3.88
N LEU A 174 8.23 11.96 -3.46
CA LEU A 174 7.15 11.44 -4.30
C LEU A 174 5.82 12.17 -4.05
N GLN A 175 5.71 12.91 -2.94
CA GLN A 175 4.49 13.65 -2.60
C GLN A 175 4.19 14.74 -3.62
N ASN A 176 2.92 14.88 -3.98
CA ASN A 176 2.42 15.92 -4.87
C ASN A 176 2.36 17.26 -4.11
N GLY A 177 3.41 18.07 -4.16
CA GLY A 177 3.46 19.36 -3.50
C GLY A 177 3.93 20.48 -4.44
N PRO A 178 3.64 21.78 -4.11
CA PRO A 178 4.06 22.93 -4.90
C PRO A 178 5.58 23.11 -5.01
N ARG A 179 6.35 22.37 -4.21
CA ARG A 179 7.81 22.26 -4.29
C ARG A 179 8.27 21.00 -5.01
N GLY A 180 7.36 20.36 -5.77
CA GLY A 180 7.61 19.10 -6.44
C GLY A 180 8.88 19.16 -7.27
N ALA A 181 9.84 18.34 -6.90
CA ALA A 181 10.82 17.85 -7.83
C ALA A 181 10.07 17.39 -9.09
N ALA A 182 10.67 17.63 -10.26
CA ALA A 182 10.11 17.25 -11.55
C ALA A 182 9.40 15.89 -11.42
N ARG A 183 8.11 15.85 -11.76
CA ARG A 183 7.34 14.60 -11.80
C ARG A 183 8.21 13.60 -12.55
N LEU A 184 8.62 12.55 -11.85
CA LEU A 184 9.22 11.42 -12.54
C LEU A 184 8.19 10.97 -13.58
N ALA A 185 8.52 11.08 -14.85
CA ALA A 185 7.61 10.67 -15.91
C ALA A 185 7.31 9.18 -15.75
N GLY A 186 6.07 8.81 -16.00
CA GLY A 186 5.67 7.40 -16.10
C GLY A 186 5.18 6.72 -14.82
N HIS A 187 4.89 7.46 -13.73
CA HIS A 187 4.19 6.89 -12.58
C HIS A 187 3.08 7.79 -12.04
N THR A 188 2.13 7.20 -11.34
CA THR A 188 1.06 7.91 -10.62
C THR A 188 1.30 7.76 -9.12
N HIS A 189 1.51 8.87 -8.42
CA HIS A 189 1.65 8.87 -6.96
C HIS A 189 0.31 9.12 -6.28
N MET A 190 0.06 8.36 -5.21
CA MET A 190 -1.12 8.46 -4.35
C MET A 190 -0.68 8.82 -2.93
N ASP A 191 -1.01 10.04 -2.50
CA ASP A 191 -0.70 10.53 -1.16
C ASP A 191 -1.63 9.92 -0.10
N GLU A 192 -2.88 9.60 -0.49
CA GLU A 192 -3.91 9.08 0.40
C GLU A 192 -4.61 7.85 -0.21
N LEU A 193 -5.08 6.96 0.67
CA LEU A 193 -5.76 5.72 0.28
C LEU A 193 -7.06 5.95 -0.51
N ASP A 194 -7.72 7.08 -0.28
CA ASP A 194 -8.97 7.44 -0.98
C ASP A 194 -8.76 7.72 -2.48
N GLN A 195 -7.52 7.89 -2.92
CA GLN A 195 -7.18 8.05 -4.34
C GLN A 195 -7.17 6.73 -5.11
N ILE A 196 -7.19 5.58 -4.43
CA ILE A 196 -7.17 4.25 -5.05
C ILE A 196 -8.44 4.00 -5.87
N ALA A 197 -9.62 4.20 -5.29
CA ALA A 197 -10.89 3.96 -5.97
C ALA A 197 -11.04 4.79 -7.26
N PRO A 198 -10.78 6.12 -7.27
CA PRO A 198 -10.75 6.91 -8.50
C PRO A 198 -9.72 6.43 -9.53
N ALA A 199 -8.54 5.97 -9.09
CA ALA A 199 -7.50 5.47 -10.01
C ALA A 199 -7.94 4.17 -10.69
N VAL A 200 -8.54 3.24 -9.95
CA VAL A 200 -9.11 1.99 -10.49
C VAL A 200 -10.24 2.30 -11.48
N ALA A 201 -11.14 3.21 -11.13
CA ALA A 201 -12.25 3.60 -12.01
C ALA A 201 -11.74 4.21 -13.31
N ARG A 202 -10.73 5.08 -13.26
CA ARG A 202 -10.09 5.69 -14.45
C ARG A 202 -9.46 4.62 -15.32
N TRP A 203 -8.68 3.73 -14.75
CA TRP A 203 -8.03 2.63 -15.48
C TRP A 203 -9.07 1.79 -16.24
N ARG A 204 -10.20 1.44 -15.59
CA ARG A 204 -11.28 0.66 -16.21
C ARG A 204 -11.95 1.42 -17.37
N ALA A 205 -12.19 2.71 -17.20
CA ALA A 205 -12.78 3.54 -18.25
C ALA A 205 -11.87 3.64 -19.50
N GLU A 206 -10.56 3.86 -19.30
CA GLU A 206 -9.59 3.96 -20.39
C GLU A 206 -9.47 2.64 -21.17
N ARG A 207 -9.52 1.49 -20.49
CA ARG A 207 -9.48 0.15 -21.14
C ARG A 207 -10.78 -0.15 -21.90
N ALA A 208 -11.94 0.24 -21.37
CA ALA A 208 -13.21 0.05 -22.06
C ALA A 208 -13.25 0.83 -23.38
N THR A 209 -12.75 2.05 -23.41
CA THR A 209 -12.66 2.85 -24.62
C THR A 209 -11.66 2.29 -25.63
N ALA A 210 -10.51 1.76 -25.18
CA ALA A 210 -9.52 1.13 -26.07
C ALA A 210 -9.97 -0.19 -26.69
N THR A 211 -10.92 -0.90 -26.06
CA THR A 211 -11.48 -2.16 -26.62
C THR A 211 -12.62 -1.91 -27.60
N ALA A 212 -13.23 -0.72 -27.54
CA ALA A 212 -14.34 -0.31 -28.41
C ALA A 212 -13.89 0.38 -29.71
N ALA A 213 -12.61 0.71 -29.84
CA ALA A 213 -11.99 1.36 -31.00
C ALA A 213 -11.22 0.37 -31.86
#